data_194d770a20fe3d84ef4ecb4e57de4a44
#
_entry.id   194d770a20fe3d84ef4ecb4e57de4a44
#
_cell.length_a   1.000
_cell.length_b   1.000
_cell.length_c   1.000
_cell.angle_alpha   90.00
_cell.angle_beta   90.00
_cell.angle_gamma   90.00
#
_symmetry.space_group_name_H-M   'P 1'
#
loop_
_entity.id
_entity.type
_entity.pdbx_description
1 polymer ?
#
loop_
_entity_poly.entity_id
_entity_poly.type
_entity_poly.pdbx_seq_one_letter_code
_entity_poly.pdbx_strand_id
1 'polypeptide(L)' 'MEENWKKVYSSSFEHKIEITQAVLEDEGIKSVIINKKDSFYLFGELELYVHADHVIKAKQIIKKESL' A
#
# COMPACT_ATOMS: atom_id res chain seq x y z
N MET A 1 12.84 7.46 -1.54
CA MET A 1 12.24 6.64 -0.47
C MET A 1 13.32 5.92 0.32
N GLU A 2 13.13 5.79 1.61
CA GLU A 2 14.11 5.14 2.46
C GLU A 2 14.19 3.64 2.20
N GLU A 3 15.38 3.08 2.45
CA GLU A 3 15.63 1.66 2.21
C GLU A 3 14.72 0.72 2.99
N ASN A 4 14.23 1.19 4.13
CA ASN A 4 13.43 0.34 5.03
C ASN A 4 11.95 0.26 4.64
N TRP A 5 11.54 0.93 3.60
CA TRP A 5 10.16 0.91 3.13
C TRP A 5 9.99 -0.12 2.03
N LYS A 6 8.98 -0.96 2.16
CA LYS A 6 8.73 -2.07 1.23
C LYS A 6 7.30 -2.03 0.73
N LYS A 7 7.12 -2.34 -0.54
CA LYS A 7 5.78 -2.39 -1.14
C LYS A 7 5.04 -3.63 -0.64
N VAL A 8 3.81 -3.45 -0.19
CA VAL A 8 2.96 -4.55 0.26
C VAL A 8 1.67 -4.69 -0.54
N TYR A 9 1.31 -3.68 -1.32
CA TYR A 9 0.06 -3.69 -2.06
C TYR A 9 0.15 -2.71 -3.22
N SER A 10 -0.56 -3.00 -4.30
CA SER A 10 -0.68 -2.07 -5.41
C SER A 10 -2.03 -2.23 -6.08
N SER A 11 -2.52 -1.15 -6.67
CA SER A 11 -3.79 -1.16 -7.40
C SER A 11 -3.85 0.05 -8.32
N SER A 12 -4.53 -0.13 -9.44
CA SER A 12 -4.83 1.01 -10.32
C SER A 12 -6.03 1.81 -9.81
N PHE A 13 -6.74 1.31 -8.81
CA PHE A 13 -7.92 1.97 -8.25
C PHE A 13 -7.56 2.68 -6.96
N GLU A 14 -7.72 4.00 -6.98
CA GLU A 14 -7.36 4.85 -5.85
C GLU A 14 -8.10 4.46 -4.57
N HIS A 15 -9.40 4.19 -4.67
CA HIS A 15 -10.18 3.86 -3.49
C HIS A 15 -9.71 2.55 -2.81
N LYS A 16 -9.21 1.59 -3.59
CA LYS A 16 -8.69 0.36 -3.01
C LYS A 16 -7.42 0.61 -2.21
N ILE A 17 -6.55 1.47 -2.70
CA ILE A 17 -5.34 1.86 -1.98
C ILE A 17 -5.69 2.57 -0.69
N GLU A 18 -6.65 3.50 -0.74
CA GLU A 18 -7.06 4.25 0.44
C GLU A 18 -7.69 3.37 1.50
N ILE A 19 -8.55 2.43 1.08
CA ILE A 19 -9.16 1.47 2.01
C ILE A 19 -8.08 0.61 2.66
N THR A 20 -7.14 0.10 1.86
CA THR A 20 -6.07 -0.74 2.38
C THR A 20 -5.22 0.03 3.37
N GLN A 21 -4.89 1.28 3.07
CA GLN A 21 -4.14 2.13 3.98
C GLN A 21 -4.90 2.32 5.30
N ALA A 22 -6.19 2.59 5.22
CA ALA A 22 -7.01 2.80 6.42
C ALA A 22 -7.05 1.55 7.29
N VAL A 23 -7.17 0.37 6.67
CA VAL A 23 -7.16 -0.89 7.41
C VAL A 23 -5.83 -1.10 8.13
N LEU A 24 -4.72 -0.84 7.44
CA LEU A 24 -3.40 -0.99 8.05
C LEU A 24 -3.19 0.00 9.20
N GLU A 25 -3.61 1.24 9.02
CA GLU A 25 -3.48 2.25 10.08
C GLU A 25 -4.32 1.88 11.29
N ASP A 26 -5.49 1.30 11.07
CA ASP A 26 -6.36 0.83 12.14
C ASP A 26 -5.67 -0.27 12.97
N GLU A 27 -4.77 -1.01 12.36
CA GLU A 27 -3.98 -2.03 13.02
C GLU A 27 -2.65 -1.50 13.56
N GLY A 28 -2.46 -0.19 13.52
CA GLY A 28 -1.27 0.43 14.05
C GLY A 28 -0.07 0.41 13.11
N ILE A 29 -0.29 0.14 11.83
CA ILE A 29 0.77 0.10 10.83
C ILE A 29 0.72 1.35 9.97
N LYS A 30 1.75 2.18 10.05
CA LYS A 30 1.86 3.37 9.21
C LYS A 30 2.22 2.96 7.79
N SER A 31 1.55 3.54 6.80
CA SER A 31 1.80 3.24 5.40
C SER A 31 1.91 4.53 4.59
N VAL A 32 2.56 4.41 3.42
CA VAL A 32 2.78 5.53 2.51
C VAL A 32 2.31 5.11 1.13
N ILE A 33 1.57 6.00 0.47
CA ILE A 33 1.10 5.77 -0.90
C ILE A 33 2.05 6.46 -1.86
N ILE A 34 2.53 5.72 -2.85
CA ILE A 34 3.36 6.26 -3.94
C ILE A 34 2.56 6.12 -5.22
N ASN A 35 2.37 7.24 -5.91
CA ASN A 35 1.65 7.25 -7.18
C ASN A 35 2.64 7.00 -8.31
N LYS A 36 2.50 5.87 -8.98
CA LYS A 36 3.33 5.47 -10.11
C LYS A 36 2.61 5.62 -11.44
N LYS A 37 1.43 6.22 -11.44
CA LYS A 37 0.69 6.44 -12.68
C LYS A 37 1.34 7.52 -13.53
N ASP A 38 1.41 7.26 -14.83
CA ASP A 38 1.85 8.26 -15.80
C ASP A 38 0.74 9.28 -16.01
N SER A 39 1.05 10.57 -15.85
CA SER A 39 0.04 11.61 -15.94
C SER A 39 -0.51 11.81 -17.34
N PHE A 40 0.22 11.40 -18.37
CA PHE A 40 -0.24 11.55 -19.75
C PHE A 40 -1.07 10.37 -20.22
N TYR A 41 -0.69 9.17 -19.83
CA TYR A 41 -1.32 7.95 -20.34
C TYR A 41 -2.18 7.24 -19.32
N LEU A 42 -2.14 7.66 -18.09
CA LEU A 42 -2.85 7.03 -16.97
C LEU A 42 -2.48 5.56 -16.76
N PHE A 43 -1.28 5.20 -17.18
CA PHE A 43 -0.74 3.87 -16.95
C PHE A 43 -0.07 3.81 -15.60
N GLY A 44 0.02 2.59 -15.09
CA GLY A 44 0.70 2.32 -13.85
C GLY A 44 -0.27 2.15 -12.71
N GLU A 45 0.28 2.04 -11.53
CA GLU A 45 -0.49 1.74 -10.34
C GLU A 45 -0.07 2.64 -9.19
N LEU A 46 -0.97 2.74 -8.23
CA LEU A 46 -0.65 3.30 -6.93
C LEU A 46 -0.03 2.17 -6.10
N GLU A 47 1.01 2.48 -5.36
CA GLU A 47 1.72 1.49 -4.55
C GLU A 47 1.66 1.89 -3.08
N LEU A 48 1.46 0.90 -2.22
CA LEU A 48 1.40 1.12 -0.78
C LEU A 48 2.62 0.48 -0.13
N TYR A 49 3.33 1.29 0.65
CA TYR A 49 4.57 0.87 1.31
C TYR A 49 4.40 0.93 2.82
N VAL A 50 5.03 -0.02 3.49
CA VAL A 50 5.14 -0.02 4.95
C VAL A 50 6.60 -0.22 5.33
N HIS A 51 6.93 0.08 6.58
CA HIS A 51 8.28 -0.18 7.08
C HIS A 51 8.55 -1.68 7.04
N ALA A 52 9.81 -2.05 6.79
CA ALA A 52 10.23 -3.44 6.67
C ALA A 52 9.80 -4.29 7.87
N ASP A 53 9.78 -3.70 9.06
CA ASP A 53 9.40 -4.41 10.28
C ASP A 53 7.94 -4.86 10.29
N HIS A 54 7.12 -4.29 9.43
CA HIS A 54 5.68 -4.54 9.40
C HIS A 54 5.21 -5.26 8.14
N VAL A 55 6.13 -5.66 7.27
CA VAL A 55 5.77 -6.26 5.98
C VAL A 55 4.93 -7.52 6.14
N ILE A 56 5.38 -8.45 6.98
CA ILE A 56 4.70 -9.73 7.15
C ILE A 56 3.30 -9.51 7.71
N LYS A 57 3.19 -8.68 8.75
CA LYS A 57 1.91 -8.39 9.37
C LYS A 57 0.96 -7.70 8.39
N ALA A 58 1.49 -6.72 7.65
CA ALA A 58 0.68 -6.00 6.66
C ALA A 58 0.13 -6.93 5.60
N LYS A 59 0.95 -7.82 5.07
CA LYS A 59 0.52 -8.78 4.07
C LYS A 59 -0.53 -9.75 4.60
N GLN A 60 -0.39 -10.16 5.86
CA GLN A 60 -1.38 -11.03 6.50
C GLN A 60 -2.72 -10.33 6.63
N ILE A 61 -2.72 -9.06 7.03
CA ILE A 61 -3.94 -8.27 7.16
C ILE A 61 -4.62 -8.10 5.80
N ILE A 62 -3.85 -7.77 4.78
CA ILE A 62 -4.38 -7.60 3.43
C ILE A 62 -5.05 -8.89 2.94
N LYS A 63 -4.40 -10.01 3.16
CA LYS A 63 -4.94 -11.31 2.77
C LYS A 63 -6.19 -11.66 3.55
N LYS A 64 -6.17 -11.44 4.86
CA LYS A 64 -7.29 -11.74 5.75
C LYS A 64 -8.53 -10.94 5.36
N GLU A 65 -8.34 -9.67 5.04
CA GLU A 65 -9.43 -8.76 4.69
C GLU A 65 -9.82 -8.82 3.21
N SER A 66 -9.16 -9.66 2.45
CA SER A 66 -9.41 -9.83 1.01
C SER A 66 -9.31 -8.52 0.22
N LEU A 67 -8.33 -7.72 0.57
CA LEU A 67 -8.12 -6.42 -0.07
C LEU A 67 -7.44 -6.49 -1.43
#